data_3edb9fc8545cb94691ff8e73706df0f8
#
_entry.id   3edb9fc8545cb94691ff8e73706df0f8
#
_cell.length_a   1.000
_cell.length_b   1.000
_cell.length_c   1.000
_cell.angle_alpha   90.00
_cell.angle_beta   90.00
_cell.angle_gamma   90.00
#
_symmetry.space_group_name_H-M   'P 1'
#
loop_
_entity.id
_entity.type
_entity.pdbx_description
1 polymer ?
#
loop_
_entity_poly.entity_id
_entity_poly.type
_entity_poly.pdbx_seq_one_letter_code
_entity_poly.pdbx_strand_id
1 'polypeptide(L)'
;MNAPGAPAELAIDVQGLNKSFGDKHVVKHFSIQVPRGRITGFLGPNGSGKTTTLRMLCGLLTPDSGTGKCLGLDIVEQSDAIKLRVGYMTQKFSLYDDLTIEENLMFMARVHGLARRQARVKDALDRLGLYERRK
;
A
#
# COMPACT_ATOMS: atom_id res chain seq x y z
N MET A 1 -19.80 10.21 2.93
CA MET A 1 -20.68 9.35 3.73
C MET A 1 -21.66 8.64 2.81
N ASN A 2 -21.74 7.34 2.84
CA ASN A 2 -22.67 6.61 2.00
C ASN A 2 -24.11 6.79 2.48
N ALA A 3 -25.08 6.85 1.55
CA ALA A 3 -26.49 6.89 1.89
C ALA A 3 -26.88 5.60 2.64
N PRO A 4 -27.86 5.65 3.58
CA PRO A 4 -28.37 4.46 4.21
C PRO A 4 -28.82 3.41 3.20
N GLY A 5 -28.36 2.18 3.32
CA GLY A 5 -28.68 1.09 2.41
C GLY A 5 -27.84 1.01 1.14
N ALA A 6 -26.96 1.98 0.86
CA ALA A 6 -26.01 1.90 -0.26
C ALA A 6 -24.88 0.93 0.07
N PRO A 7 -24.36 0.13 -0.91
CA PRO A 7 -23.19 -0.69 -0.68
C PRO A 7 -22.00 0.19 -0.33
N ALA A 8 -21.16 -0.26 0.62
CA ALA A 8 -19.96 0.44 0.99
C ALA A 8 -18.99 0.48 -0.20
N GLU A 9 -18.39 1.66 -0.43
CA GLU A 9 -17.33 1.77 -1.42
C GLU A 9 -16.10 1.00 -0.92
N LEU A 10 -15.55 0.13 -1.76
CA LEU A 10 -14.45 -0.74 -1.38
C LEU A 10 -13.10 -0.14 -1.80
N ALA A 11 -12.19 -0.05 -0.85
CA ALA A 11 -10.79 0.28 -1.15
C ALA A 11 -10.08 -0.92 -1.77
N ILE A 12 -10.38 -2.12 -1.30
CA ILE A 12 -9.81 -3.37 -1.80
C ILE A 12 -10.95 -4.36 -2.02
N ASP A 13 -10.96 -4.99 -3.19
CA ASP A 13 -11.90 -6.03 -3.54
C ASP A 13 -11.20 -7.06 -4.43
N VAL A 14 -10.74 -8.15 -3.82
CA VAL A 14 -9.97 -9.19 -4.52
C VAL A 14 -10.58 -10.56 -4.26
N GLN A 15 -10.47 -11.43 -5.25
CA GLN A 15 -11.04 -12.76 -5.21
C GLN A 15 -10.08 -13.81 -5.75
N GLY A 16 -9.90 -14.88 -4.99
CA GLY A 16 -9.22 -16.07 -5.39
C GLY A 16 -7.74 -15.89 -5.75
N LEU A 17 -7.05 -14.99 -5.05
CA LEU A 17 -5.63 -14.74 -5.33
C LEU A 17 -4.78 -15.96 -4.94
N ASN A 18 -3.90 -16.34 -5.84
CA ASN A 18 -2.92 -17.40 -5.63
C ASN A 18 -1.52 -16.88 -5.95
N LYS A 19 -0.56 -17.28 -5.15
CA LYS A 19 0.85 -16.99 -5.41
C LYS A 19 1.72 -18.13 -4.92
N SER A 20 2.58 -18.61 -5.80
CA SER A 20 3.58 -19.63 -5.50
C SER A 20 4.98 -19.13 -5.84
N PHE A 21 5.97 -19.60 -5.11
CA PHE A 21 7.39 -19.38 -5.39
C PHE A 21 8.04 -20.76 -5.50
N GLY A 22 8.34 -21.18 -6.75
CA GLY A 22 8.75 -22.56 -7.01
C GLY A 22 7.66 -23.55 -6.60
N ASP A 23 8.00 -24.50 -5.76
CA ASP A 23 7.06 -25.53 -5.26
C ASP A 23 6.24 -25.07 -4.06
N LYS A 24 6.52 -23.88 -3.52
CA LYS A 24 5.85 -23.37 -2.33
C LYS A 24 4.66 -22.50 -2.71
N HIS A 25 3.45 -22.98 -2.41
CA HIS A 25 2.20 -22.23 -2.58
C HIS A 25 1.97 -21.34 -1.35
N VAL A 26 2.35 -20.07 -1.45
CA VAL A 26 2.38 -19.12 -0.31
C VAL A 26 1.01 -18.52 -0.04
N VAL A 27 0.27 -18.09 -1.07
CA VAL A 27 -1.08 -17.55 -0.97
C VAL A 27 -2.03 -18.45 -1.73
N LYS A 28 -3.10 -18.88 -1.04
CA LYS A 28 -4.04 -19.89 -1.54
C LYS A 28 -5.45 -19.32 -1.54
N HIS A 29 -6.01 -19.09 -2.73
CA HIS A 29 -7.41 -18.68 -2.93
C HIS A 29 -7.85 -17.54 -1.99
N PHE A 30 -6.99 -16.54 -1.83
CA PHE A 30 -7.23 -15.44 -0.91
C PHE A 30 -8.25 -14.46 -1.50
N SER A 31 -9.28 -14.14 -0.69
CA SER A 31 -10.31 -13.17 -1.05
C SER A 31 -10.55 -12.24 0.13
N ILE A 32 -10.69 -10.94 -0.14
CA ILE A 32 -11.00 -9.95 0.89
C ILE A 32 -11.71 -8.75 0.27
N GLN A 33 -12.56 -8.13 1.08
CA GLN A 33 -13.16 -6.83 0.78
C GLN A 33 -12.85 -5.88 1.92
N VAL A 34 -12.29 -4.72 1.62
CA VAL A 34 -11.93 -3.71 2.60
C VAL A 34 -12.65 -2.40 2.26
N PRO A 35 -13.53 -1.92 3.15
CA PRO A 35 -14.22 -0.65 2.94
C PRO A 35 -13.26 0.55 2.98
N ARG A 36 -13.60 1.60 2.23
CA ARG A 36 -12.87 2.87 2.29
C ARG A 36 -13.07 3.55 3.63
N GLY A 37 -12.08 4.36 4.02
CA GLY A 37 -12.15 5.19 5.21
C GLY A 37 -12.05 4.43 6.52
N ARG A 38 -11.50 3.21 6.49
CA ARG A 38 -11.35 2.38 7.68
C ARG A 38 -9.94 1.86 7.82
N ILE A 39 -9.56 1.59 9.06
CA ILE A 39 -8.32 0.87 9.38
C ILE A 39 -8.71 -0.59 9.58
N THR A 40 -8.11 -1.47 8.78
CA THR A 40 -8.40 -2.91 8.81
C THR A 40 -7.15 -3.67 9.25
N GLY A 41 -7.30 -4.53 10.25
CA GLY A 41 -6.24 -5.42 10.70
C GLY A 41 -6.11 -6.63 9.79
N PHE A 42 -4.87 -6.99 9.46
CA PHE A 42 -4.54 -8.18 8.69
C PHE A 42 -3.61 -9.05 9.52
N LEU A 43 -4.17 -10.04 10.19
CA LEU A 43 -3.49 -10.84 11.20
C LEU A 43 -3.22 -12.26 10.68
N GLY A 44 -2.13 -12.83 11.15
CA GLY A 44 -1.72 -14.20 10.87
C GLY A 44 -0.31 -14.45 11.37
N PRO A 45 0.07 -15.73 11.54
CA PRO A 45 1.43 -16.07 11.96
C PRO A 45 2.47 -15.70 10.91
N ASN A 46 3.72 -15.59 11.32
CA ASN A 46 4.84 -15.41 10.41
C ASN A 46 4.89 -16.58 9.41
N GLY A 47 5.12 -16.27 8.14
CA GLY A 47 5.14 -17.27 7.08
C GLY A 47 3.77 -17.65 6.53
N SER A 48 2.69 -16.96 6.95
CA SER A 48 1.33 -17.22 6.45
C SER A 48 1.00 -16.53 5.13
N GLY A 49 1.97 -15.84 4.51
CA GLY A 49 1.76 -15.13 3.25
C GLY A 49 1.23 -13.70 3.39
N LYS A 50 1.22 -13.12 4.59
CA LYS A 50 0.73 -11.75 4.81
C LYS A 50 1.46 -10.72 3.96
N THR A 51 2.77 -10.71 4.01
CA THR A 51 3.60 -9.77 3.25
C THR A 51 3.40 -9.94 1.74
N THR A 52 3.38 -11.18 1.28
CA THR A 52 3.13 -11.51 -0.13
C THR A 52 1.75 -11.00 -0.57
N THR A 53 0.73 -11.23 0.24
CA THR A 53 -0.64 -10.78 -0.03
C THR A 53 -0.69 -9.24 -0.11
N LEU A 54 -0.14 -8.54 0.88
CA LEU A 54 -0.13 -7.08 0.89
C LEU A 54 0.59 -6.51 -0.33
N ARG A 55 1.69 -7.11 -0.75
CA ARG A 55 2.41 -6.66 -1.95
C ARG A 55 1.58 -6.85 -3.22
N MET A 56 0.82 -7.93 -3.33
CA MET A 56 -0.10 -8.12 -4.45
C MET A 56 -1.21 -7.07 -4.45
N LEU A 57 -1.78 -6.75 -3.28
CA LEU A 57 -2.83 -5.74 -3.15
C LEU A 57 -2.35 -4.34 -3.54
N CYS A 58 -1.09 -4.03 -3.29
CA CYS A 58 -0.49 -2.73 -3.60
C CYS A 58 0.10 -2.63 -5.03
N GLY A 59 -0.05 -3.67 -5.84
CA GLY A 59 0.50 -3.68 -7.19
C GLY A 59 2.01 -3.89 -7.26
N LEU A 60 2.64 -4.29 -6.15
CA LEU A 60 4.09 -4.53 -6.08
C LEU A 60 4.49 -5.95 -6.49
N LEU A 61 3.53 -6.84 -6.57
CA LEU A 61 3.75 -8.24 -6.94
C LEU A 61 2.55 -8.73 -7.74
N THR A 62 2.81 -9.41 -8.84
CA THR A 62 1.75 -9.96 -9.68
C THR A 62 1.27 -11.30 -9.13
N PRO A 63 -0.03 -11.51 -8.88
CA PRO A 63 -0.55 -12.81 -8.51
C PRO A 63 -0.42 -13.81 -9.67
N ASP A 64 -0.33 -15.09 -9.35
CA ASP A 64 -0.32 -16.15 -10.36
C ASP A 64 -1.71 -16.36 -10.97
N SER A 65 -2.75 -16.18 -10.17
CA SER A 65 -4.15 -16.21 -10.60
C SER A 65 -5.03 -15.46 -9.61
N GLY A 66 -6.29 -15.30 -9.99
CA GLY A 66 -7.24 -14.50 -9.25
C GLY A 66 -7.44 -13.13 -9.87
N THR A 67 -8.40 -12.39 -9.32
CA THR A 67 -8.76 -11.06 -9.83
C THR A 67 -8.98 -10.09 -8.68
N GLY A 68 -8.92 -8.82 -8.98
CA GLY A 68 -9.30 -7.83 -7.99
C GLY A 68 -8.91 -6.40 -8.32
N LYS A 69 -9.38 -5.51 -7.46
CA LYS A 69 -9.15 -4.07 -7.57
C LYS A 69 -8.66 -3.51 -6.26
N CYS A 70 -7.79 -2.51 -6.38
CA CYS A 70 -7.38 -1.65 -5.28
C CYS A 70 -7.64 -0.21 -5.69
N LEU A 71 -8.41 0.52 -4.88
CA LEU A 71 -8.84 1.89 -5.17
C LEU A 71 -9.55 2.01 -6.54
N GLY A 72 -10.31 0.99 -6.95
CA GLY A 72 -10.99 0.93 -8.22
C GLY A 72 -10.12 0.58 -9.42
N LEU A 73 -8.83 0.31 -9.20
CA LEU A 73 -7.86 -0.02 -10.24
C LEU A 73 -7.53 -1.52 -10.21
N ASP A 74 -7.39 -2.13 -11.38
CA ASP A 74 -7.04 -3.54 -11.50
C ASP A 74 -5.62 -3.80 -10.94
N ILE A 75 -5.49 -4.80 -10.06
CA ILE A 75 -4.22 -5.07 -9.37
C ILE A 75 -3.13 -5.64 -10.30
N VAL A 76 -3.49 -6.12 -11.47
CA VAL A 76 -2.54 -6.64 -12.47
C VAL A 76 -2.31 -5.60 -13.57
N GLU A 77 -3.36 -5.22 -14.26
CA GLU A 77 -3.26 -4.34 -15.45
C GLU A 77 -2.93 -2.90 -15.10
N GLN A 78 -3.37 -2.42 -13.93
CA GLN A 78 -3.19 -1.04 -13.48
C GLN A 78 -2.27 -0.93 -12.26
N SER A 79 -1.38 -1.89 -12.07
CA SER A 79 -0.46 -1.92 -10.93
C SER A 79 0.39 -0.65 -10.80
N ASP A 80 0.83 -0.09 -11.90
CA ASP A 80 1.62 1.15 -11.88
C ASP A 80 0.82 2.34 -11.38
N ALA A 81 -0.45 2.44 -11.76
CA ALA A 81 -1.35 3.49 -11.27
C ALA A 81 -1.63 3.32 -9.76
N ILE A 82 -1.76 2.08 -9.29
CA ILE A 82 -1.95 1.77 -7.86
C ILE A 82 -0.74 2.24 -7.06
N LYS A 83 0.47 1.95 -7.52
CA LYS A 83 1.72 2.34 -6.84
C LYS A 83 1.82 3.84 -6.57
N LEU A 84 1.22 4.65 -7.43
CA LEU A 84 1.22 6.11 -7.26
C LEU A 84 0.21 6.59 -6.21
N ARG A 85 -0.74 5.75 -5.83
CA ARG A 85 -1.84 6.12 -4.92
C ARG A 85 -1.74 5.49 -3.55
N VAL A 86 -0.91 4.46 -3.39
CA VAL A 86 -0.74 3.76 -2.11
C VAL A 86 0.61 4.08 -1.49
N GLY A 87 0.65 4.10 -0.16
CA GLY A 87 1.90 4.05 0.58
C GLY A 87 2.12 2.64 1.10
N TYR A 88 3.34 2.15 1.02
CA TYR A 88 3.71 0.83 1.52
C TYR A 88 4.90 0.96 2.48
N MET A 89 4.70 0.51 3.71
CA MET A 89 5.75 0.50 4.72
C MET A 89 6.21 -0.93 4.97
N THR A 90 7.48 -1.20 4.71
CA THR A 90 8.07 -2.52 4.91
C THR A 90 8.44 -2.75 6.39
N GLN A 91 8.62 -4.02 6.78
CA GLN A 91 9.15 -4.37 8.09
C GLN A 91 10.63 -4.00 8.22
N LYS A 92 11.37 -4.05 7.12
CA LYS A 92 12.78 -3.68 7.08
C LYS A 92 12.91 -2.19 6.81
N PHE A 93 14.01 -1.61 7.30
CA PHE A 93 14.34 -0.22 7.01
C PHE A 93 14.44 -0.02 5.49
N SER A 94 13.67 0.91 4.96
CA SER A 94 13.56 1.16 3.52
C SER A 94 13.87 2.60 3.11
N LEU A 95 14.29 3.42 4.06
CA LEU A 95 14.70 4.79 3.81
C LEU A 95 16.17 4.83 3.39
N TYR A 96 16.57 5.91 2.73
CA TYR A 96 17.95 6.12 2.33
C TYR A 96 18.76 6.68 3.50
N ASP A 97 19.75 5.93 3.94
CA ASP A 97 20.58 6.26 5.11
C ASP A 97 21.44 7.50 4.91
N ASP A 98 21.83 7.75 3.66
CA ASP A 98 22.66 8.88 3.26
C ASP A 98 21.87 10.17 3.04
N LEU A 99 20.55 10.10 3.16
CA LEU A 99 19.66 11.25 3.04
C LEU A 99 19.13 11.67 4.42
N THR A 100 18.92 12.97 4.58
CA THR A 100 18.24 13.50 5.78
C THR A 100 16.77 13.08 5.81
N ILE A 101 16.13 13.28 6.95
CA ILE A 101 14.68 13.03 7.08
C ILE A 101 13.89 13.85 6.04
N GLU A 102 14.23 15.12 5.90
CA GLU A 102 13.58 16.01 4.94
C GLU A 102 13.78 15.56 3.50
N GLU A 103 14.99 15.15 3.15
CA GLU A 103 15.34 14.66 1.80
C GLU A 103 14.61 13.36 1.47
N ASN A 104 14.49 12.42 2.44
CA ASN A 104 13.71 11.20 2.28
C ASN A 104 12.24 11.53 1.98
N LEU A 105 11.63 12.43 2.75
CA LEU A 105 10.24 12.84 2.53
C LEU A 105 10.07 13.55 1.19
N MET A 106 11.02 14.41 0.82
CA MET A 106 10.97 15.11 -0.47
C MET A 106 11.09 14.13 -1.64
N PHE A 107 11.94 13.11 -1.52
CA PHE A 107 12.07 12.04 -2.51
C PHE A 107 10.73 11.32 -2.70
N MET A 108 10.10 10.90 -1.61
CA MET A 108 8.79 10.24 -1.68
C MET A 108 7.71 11.15 -2.28
N ALA A 109 7.72 12.42 -1.93
CA ALA A 109 6.79 13.39 -2.50
C ALA A 109 6.94 13.52 -4.03
N ARG A 110 8.17 13.43 -4.53
CA ARG A 110 8.44 13.44 -5.98
C ARG A 110 8.00 12.15 -6.64
N VAL A 111 8.30 11.01 -6.05
CA VAL A 111 7.90 9.70 -6.58
C VAL A 111 6.38 9.61 -6.74
N HIS A 112 5.63 10.11 -5.75
CA HIS A 112 4.17 10.13 -5.80
C HIS A 112 3.56 11.30 -6.58
N GLY A 113 4.38 12.15 -7.19
CA GLY A 113 3.90 13.25 -8.01
C GLY A 113 3.08 14.29 -7.26
N LEU A 114 3.37 14.50 -5.97
CA LEU A 114 2.59 15.41 -5.14
C LEU A 114 2.80 16.86 -5.55
N ALA A 115 1.71 17.63 -5.62
CA ALA A 115 1.75 19.08 -5.73
C ALA A 115 2.17 19.69 -4.39
N ARG A 116 2.75 20.91 -4.42
CA ARG A 116 3.17 21.65 -3.21
C ARG A 116 4.07 20.81 -2.30
N ARG A 117 5.05 20.15 -2.87
CA ARG A 117 5.90 19.20 -2.15
C ARG A 117 6.55 19.79 -0.90
N GLN A 118 7.10 21.01 -0.98
CA GLN A 118 7.74 21.65 0.16
C GLN A 118 6.77 21.88 1.33
N ALA A 119 5.57 22.37 1.04
CA ALA A 119 4.54 22.59 2.06
C ALA A 119 4.07 21.26 2.68
N ARG A 120 3.90 20.24 1.86
CA ARG A 120 3.47 18.91 2.35
C ARG A 120 4.54 18.22 3.18
N VAL A 121 5.80 18.34 2.79
CA VAL A 121 6.92 17.80 3.57
C VAL A 121 7.02 18.51 4.91
N LYS A 122 6.92 19.86 4.92
CA LYS A 122 6.91 20.63 6.15
C LYS A 122 5.75 20.22 7.08
N ASP A 123 4.55 20.08 6.53
CA ASP A 123 3.36 19.65 7.29
C ASP A 123 3.57 18.26 7.90
N ALA A 124 4.11 17.33 7.13
CA ALA A 124 4.41 15.98 7.63
C ALA A 124 5.44 16.01 8.76
N LEU A 125 6.51 16.78 8.59
CA LEU A 125 7.53 16.95 9.65
C LEU A 125 6.95 17.52 10.93
N ASP A 126 6.08 18.54 10.81
CA ASP A 126 5.40 19.14 11.96
C ASP A 126 4.50 18.13 12.67
N ARG A 127 3.68 17.41 11.92
CA ARG A 127 2.76 16.38 12.47
C ARG A 127 3.49 15.24 13.18
N LEU A 128 4.65 14.85 12.66
CA LEU A 128 5.46 13.79 13.25
C LEU A 128 6.38 14.30 14.38
N GLY A 129 6.41 15.61 14.63
CA GLY A 129 7.31 16.20 15.63
C GLY A 129 8.78 16.13 15.24
N LEU A 130 9.08 16.06 13.95
CA LEU A 130 10.44 15.84 13.43
C LEU A 130 11.06 17.09 12.80
N TYR A 131 10.35 18.23 12.80
CA TYR A 131 10.83 19.42 12.08
C TYR A 131 12.22 19.88 12.56
N GLU A 132 12.45 19.91 13.87
CA GLU A 132 13.74 20.32 14.45
C GLU A 132 14.88 19.33 14.14
N ARG A 133 14.54 18.11 13.77
CA ARG A 133 15.50 17.02 13.49
C ARG A 133 15.56 16.68 12.00
N ARG A 134 15.03 17.50 11.13
CA ARG A 134 14.86 17.19 9.71
C ARG A 134 16.15 17.05 8.91
N LYS A 135 17.23 17.68 9.38
CA LYS A 135 18.56 17.68 8.72
C LYS A 135 19.54 16.73 9.39
#